data_16aa4f182e0ae4bba5d3a2e4f0ea75a8
#
_entry.id   16aa4f182e0ae4bba5d3a2e4f0ea75a8
#
_cell.length_a   1.000
_cell.length_b   1.000
_cell.length_c   1.000
_cell.angle_alpha   90.00
_cell.angle_beta   90.00
_cell.angle_gamma   90.00
#
_symmetry.space_group_name_H-M   'P 1'
#
loop_
_entity.id
_entity.type
_entity.pdbx_description
1 polymer ?
#
loop_
_entity_poly.entity_id
_entity_poly.type
_entity_poly.pdbx_seq_one_letter_code
_entity_poly.pdbx_strand_id
1 'polypeptide(L)'
;TVETRYRTETRTGSYTTTDPDTGETETHYYTYEVEVPYSYYILNVTLTNTALSRIVATDLNIEQRELYAVYMETLGNKPYLFEGNIYAHPGPYTDYEIPPAALADANFAALIAEAEKYLGYPYVWGGSNPSESFDCSGFVCWVLDQSGVYLIGRTNAQGIFNQTTPIAPSEAKPGDIIFFTGTYDSSGPVSHVGIYVGDNMMIHCASGGVQYARMDTKYWTQHFYAFGRLPL
;
A
#
# COMPACT_ATOMS: atom_id res chain seq x y z
N THR A 1 -13.70 -21.33 19.83
CA THR A 1 -14.31 -21.69 21.14
C THR A 1 -15.76 -21.20 21.13
N VAL A 2 -16.64 -21.99 21.72
CA VAL A 2 -18.06 -21.61 21.92
C VAL A 2 -18.28 -21.47 23.41
N GLU A 3 -18.84 -20.32 23.80
CA GLU A 3 -19.21 -20.04 25.17
C GLU A 3 -20.73 -19.86 25.25
N THR A 4 -21.35 -20.36 26.33
CA THR A 4 -22.72 -20.04 26.63
C THR A 4 -22.75 -18.72 27.40
N ARG A 5 -23.43 -17.74 26.86
CA ARG A 5 -23.71 -16.45 27.52
C ARG A 5 -25.19 -16.30 27.71
N TYR A 6 -25.59 -15.39 28.60
CA TYR A 6 -26.96 -15.11 28.89
C TYR A 6 -27.27 -13.67 28.52
N ARG A 7 -28.47 -13.45 28.02
CA ARG A 7 -29.05 -12.11 27.81
C ARG A 7 -30.38 -12.02 28.50
N THR A 8 -30.64 -10.86 29.02
CA THR A 8 -31.96 -10.57 29.65
C THR A 8 -32.97 -10.27 28.55
N GLU A 9 -34.08 -10.99 28.56
CA GLU A 9 -35.23 -10.73 27.69
C GLU A 9 -36.44 -10.39 28.56
N THR A 10 -37.12 -9.29 28.23
CA THR A 10 -38.40 -8.91 28.85
C THR A 10 -39.51 -9.71 28.19
N ARG A 11 -40.27 -10.41 29.00
CA ARG A 11 -41.44 -11.18 28.55
C ARG A 11 -42.70 -10.62 29.19
N THR A 12 -43.82 -10.78 28.50
CA THR A 12 -45.13 -10.38 29.01
C THR A 12 -45.87 -11.63 29.44
N GLY A 13 -46.32 -11.62 30.69
CA GLY A 13 -47.27 -12.57 31.23
C GLY A 13 -48.64 -11.95 31.42
N SER A 14 -49.64 -12.78 31.57
CA SER A 14 -50.98 -12.31 31.90
C SER A 14 -51.66 -13.23 32.93
N TYR A 15 -52.53 -12.68 33.73
CA TYR A 15 -53.46 -13.42 34.58
C TYR A 15 -54.83 -12.79 34.48
N THR A 16 -55.87 -13.59 34.72
CA THR A 16 -57.27 -13.15 34.66
C THR A 16 -57.84 -13.17 36.02
N THR A 17 -58.54 -12.07 36.44
CA THR A 17 -59.35 -12.00 37.64
C THR A 17 -60.83 -12.03 37.23
N THR A 18 -61.59 -12.72 37.99
CA THR A 18 -63.04 -12.76 37.78
C THR A 18 -63.73 -12.08 38.98
N ASP A 19 -64.57 -11.11 38.69
CA ASP A 19 -65.36 -10.47 39.72
C ASP A 19 -66.37 -11.49 40.23
N PRO A 20 -66.39 -11.79 41.57
CA PRO A 20 -67.23 -12.81 42.12
C PRO A 20 -68.72 -12.43 42.13
N ASP A 21 -69.05 -11.15 42.05
CA ASP A 21 -70.43 -10.66 42.13
C ASP A 21 -71.10 -10.51 40.76
N THR A 22 -70.29 -10.13 39.75
CA THR A 22 -70.80 -9.87 38.39
C THR A 22 -70.44 -10.99 37.41
N GLY A 23 -69.44 -11.79 37.73
CA GLY A 23 -68.90 -12.84 36.81
C GLY A 23 -68.03 -12.30 35.62
N GLU A 24 -67.81 -11.00 35.61
CA GLU A 24 -66.98 -10.38 34.61
C GLU A 24 -65.49 -10.73 34.81
N THR A 25 -64.78 -10.91 33.71
CA THR A 25 -63.33 -11.26 33.72
C THR A 25 -62.49 -10.12 33.17
N GLU A 26 -61.44 -9.75 33.90
CA GLU A 26 -60.46 -8.79 33.47
C GLU A 26 -59.12 -9.47 33.34
N THR A 27 -58.40 -9.23 32.20
CA THR A 27 -57.08 -9.76 31.98
C THR A 27 -56.04 -8.69 32.29
N HIS A 28 -55.18 -8.98 33.22
CA HIS A 28 -54.07 -8.12 33.62
C HIS A 28 -52.79 -8.61 32.97
N TYR A 29 -51.96 -7.67 32.47
CA TYR A 29 -50.68 -7.96 31.88
C TYR A 29 -49.56 -7.45 32.77
N TYR A 30 -48.50 -8.21 32.87
CA TYR A 30 -47.30 -7.80 33.59
C TYR A 30 -46.07 -8.20 32.78
N THR A 31 -44.99 -7.47 32.96
CA THR A 31 -43.70 -7.78 32.34
C THR A 31 -42.75 -8.37 33.38
N TYR A 32 -41.94 -9.32 32.95
CA TYR A 32 -40.91 -9.91 33.77
C TYR A 32 -39.66 -10.18 32.91
N GLU A 33 -38.51 -10.20 33.55
CA GLU A 33 -37.23 -10.45 32.90
C GLU A 33 -36.83 -11.92 33.06
N VAL A 34 -36.31 -12.51 31.99
CA VAL A 34 -35.72 -13.86 31.98
C VAL A 34 -34.34 -13.83 31.36
N GLU A 35 -33.45 -14.60 31.96
CA GLU A 35 -32.16 -14.84 31.38
C GLU A 35 -32.24 -15.97 30.35
N VAL A 36 -31.92 -15.65 29.08
CA VAL A 36 -31.99 -16.59 27.99
C VAL A 36 -30.56 -16.93 27.55
N PRO A 37 -30.19 -18.21 27.59
CA PRO A 37 -28.86 -18.63 27.12
C PRO A 37 -28.77 -18.50 25.61
N TYR A 38 -27.57 -18.07 25.13
CA TYR A 38 -27.22 -18.11 23.71
C TYR A 38 -25.79 -18.54 23.52
N SER A 39 -25.49 -19.11 22.35
CA SER A 39 -24.14 -19.52 21.99
C SER A 39 -23.35 -18.29 21.51
N TYR A 40 -22.26 -17.99 22.19
CA TYR A 40 -21.32 -16.97 21.80
C TYR A 40 -20.09 -17.63 21.17
N TYR A 41 -19.83 -17.29 19.89
CA TYR A 41 -18.74 -17.86 19.13
C TYR A 41 -17.52 -16.95 19.20
N ILE A 42 -16.44 -17.43 19.81
CA ILE A 42 -15.15 -16.74 19.82
C ILE A 42 -14.31 -17.30 18.70
N LEU A 43 -14.10 -16.48 17.66
CA LEU A 43 -13.16 -16.76 16.60
C LEU A 43 -11.84 -16.06 16.92
N ASN A 44 -10.81 -16.84 17.27
CA ASN A 44 -9.47 -16.35 17.39
C ASN A 44 -8.81 -16.40 16.02
N VAL A 45 -8.62 -15.25 15.39
CA VAL A 45 -7.92 -15.11 14.11
C VAL A 45 -6.53 -14.57 14.41
N THR A 46 -5.52 -15.37 14.13
CA THR A 46 -4.14 -14.90 14.11
C THR A 46 -3.76 -14.60 12.68
N LEU A 47 -3.58 -13.32 12.36
CA LEU A 47 -3.05 -12.89 11.06
C LEU A 47 -1.54 -12.87 11.15
N THR A 48 -0.90 -13.77 10.41
CA THR A 48 0.55 -13.74 10.22
C THR A 48 0.83 -13.12 8.86
N ASN A 49 1.45 -11.95 8.84
CA ASN A 49 1.90 -11.35 7.59
C ASN A 49 3.15 -12.08 7.12
N THR A 50 3.01 -12.88 6.08
CA THR A 50 4.11 -13.60 5.45
C THR A 50 4.24 -13.11 4.01
N ALA A 51 5.44 -12.68 3.62
CA ALA A 51 5.72 -12.27 2.26
C ALA A 51 5.35 -13.39 1.27
N LEU A 52 4.68 -13.05 0.16
CA LEU A 52 4.25 -14.03 -0.85
C LEU A 52 5.42 -14.86 -1.37
N SER A 53 6.59 -14.25 -1.54
CA SER A 53 7.82 -14.93 -1.94
C SER A 53 8.21 -16.05 -0.97
N ARG A 54 7.99 -15.88 0.33
CA ARG A 54 8.24 -16.92 1.33
C ARG A 54 7.22 -18.04 1.23
N ILE A 55 5.94 -17.72 1.06
CA ILE A 55 4.87 -18.71 0.85
C ILE A 55 5.20 -19.57 -0.38
N VAL A 56 5.56 -18.92 -1.50
CA VAL A 56 5.97 -19.62 -2.72
C VAL A 56 7.17 -20.52 -2.48
N ALA A 57 8.16 -20.07 -1.69
CA ALA A 57 9.38 -20.83 -1.45
C ALA A 57 9.19 -21.99 -0.44
N THR A 58 8.30 -21.87 0.56
CA THR A 58 8.18 -22.84 1.65
C THR A 58 6.94 -23.72 1.58
N ASP A 59 5.81 -23.15 1.16
CA ASP A 59 4.50 -23.79 1.34
C ASP A 59 3.96 -24.43 0.04
N LEU A 60 4.53 -24.05 -1.12
CA LEU A 60 4.19 -24.66 -2.39
C LEU A 60 5.09 -25.84 -2.71
N ASN A 61 4.51 -26.92 -3.23
CA ASN A 61 5.26 -28.04 -3.81
C ASN A 61 5.86 -27.65 -5.19
N ILE A 62 6.67 -28.53 -5.79
CA ILE A 62 7.38 -28.26 -7.04
C ILE A 62 6.40 -27.91 -8.17
N GLU A 63 5.36 -28.71 -8.34
CA GLU A 63 4.35 -28.51 -9.38
C GLU A 63 3.59 -27.17 -9.22
N GLN A 64 3.26 -26.83 -7.98
CA GLN A 64 2.62 -25.55 -7.67
C GLN A 64 3.54 -24.33 -7.91
N ARG A 65 4.85 -24.47 -7.69
CA ARG A 65 5.82 -23.42 -8.01
C ARG A 65 5.98 -23.22 -9.51
N GLU A 66 6.02 -24.30 -10.27
CA GLU A 66 6.06 -24.25 -11.73
C GLU A 66 4.79 -23.57 -12.28
N LEU A 67 3.61 -23.96 -11.77
CA LEU A 67 2.36 -23.33 -12.14
C LEU A 67 2.30 -21.84 -11.76
N TYR A 68 2.80 -21.50 -10.59
CA TYR A 68 2.92 -20.10 -10.17
C TYR A 68 3.85 -19.30 -11.09
N ALA A 69 4.98 -19.86 -11.49
CA ALA A 69 5.92 -19.21 -12.42
C ALA A 69 5.25 -18.95 -13.77
N VAL A 70 4.56 -19.96 -14.33
CA VAL A 70 3.78 -19.81 -15.58
C VAL A 70 2.68 -18.76 -15.42
N TYR A 71 1.97 -18.78 -14.28
CA TYR A 71 0.93 -17.79 -14.00
C TYR A 71 1.48 -16.37 -13.95
N MET A 72 2.63 -16.17 -13.30
CA MET A 72 3.29 -14.86 -13.21
C MET A 72 3.80 -14.39 -14.57
N GLU A 73 4.33 -15.29 -15.38
CA GLU A 73 4.79 -14.97 -16.74
C GLU A 73 3.63 -14.60 -17.69
N THR A 74 2.52 -15.32 -17.59
CA THR A 74 1.37 -15.14 -18.49
C THR A 74 0.28 -14.22 -17.93
N LEU A 75 0.41 -13.77 -16.66
CA LEU A 75 -0.63 -13.04 -15.92
C LEU A 75 -2.00 -13.75 -15.97
N GLY A 76 -1.96 -15.11 -15.98
CA GLY A 76 -3.15 -15.93 -16.12
C GLY A 76 -3.87 -15.75 -17.45
N ASN A 77 -3.19 -15.27 -18.51
CA ASN A 77 -3.74 -14.89 -19.80
C ASN A 77 -4.84 -13.80 -19.72
N LYS A 78 -4.81 -12.99 -18.69
CA LYS A 78 -5.79 -11.91 -18.47
C LYS A 78 -5.09 -10.59 -18.11
N PRO A 79 -4.15 -10.12 -18.94
CA PRO A 79 -3.40 -8.88 -18.64
C PRO A 79 -4.34 -7.67 -18.48
N TYR A 80 -5.51 -7.66 -19.15
CA TYR A 80 -6.49 -6.59 -19.06
C TYR A 80 -7.11 -6.41 -17.66
N LEU A 81 -7.07 -7.43 -16.79
CA LEU A 81 -7.53 -7.28 -15.40
C LEU A 81 -6.58 -6.45 -14.56
N PHE A 82 -5.40 -6.23 -15.09
CA PHE A 82 -4.31 -5.56 -14.41
C PHE A 82 -4.04 -4.15 -15.01
N GLU A 83 -4.69 -3.81 -16.13
CA GLU A 83 -4.58 -2.50 -16.72
C GLU A 83 -5.12 -1.43 -15.78
N GLY A 84 -4.25 -0.49 -15.38
CA GLY A 84 -4.60 0.64 -14.50
C GLY A 84 -4.61 0.33 -12.99
N ASN A 85 -4.23 -0.87 -12.57
CA ASN A 85 -4.06 -1.21 -11.16
C ASN A 85 -2.58 -1.18 -10.79
N ILE A 86 -2.21 -0.34 -9.80
CA ILE A 86 -0.82 -0.25 -9.30
C ILE A 86 -0.30 -1.56 -8.71
N TYR A 87 -1.19 -2.47 -8.32
CA TYR A 87 -0.86 -3.80 -7.78
C TYR A 87 -0.71 -4.87 -8.87
N ALA A 88 -0.93 -4.49 -10.11
CA ALA A 88 -1.11 -5.41 -11.22
C ALA A 88 -0.08 -5.24 -12.34
N HIS A 89 1.03 -4.58 -12.06
CA HIS A 89 2.12 -4.53 -13.03
C HIS A 89 2.78 -5.91 -13.14
N PRO A 90 2.97 -6.40 -14.36
CA PRO A 90 3.76 -7.60 -14.62
C PRO A 90 5.22 -7.33 -14.23
N GLY A 91 5.60 -7.70 -13.03
CA GLY A 91 6.95 -7.52 -12.52
C GLY A 91 7.44 -6.05 -12.47
N PRO A 92 8.51 -5.79 -11.77
CA PRO A 92 9.14 -4.48 -11.81
C PRO A 92 9.64 -4.20 -13.22
N TYR A 93 9.36 -3.01 -13.77
CA TYR A 93 10.04 -2.51 -14.96
C TYR A 93 11.51 -2.30 -14.59
N THR A 94 12.33 -3.31 -14.85
CA THR A 94 13.77 -3.31 -14.50
C THR A 94 14.66 -3.10 -15.69
N ASP A 95 14.09 -3.06 -16.89
CA ASP A 95 14.77 -3.06 -18.19
C ASP A 95 14.58 -1.76 -18.99
N TYR A 96 14.10 -0.67 -18.35
CA TYR A 96 14.00 0.62 -19.01
C TYR A 96 15.38 1.17 -19.36
N GLU A 97 15.59 1.51 -20.63
CA GLU A 97 16.84 2.08 -21.12
C GLU A 97 16.82 3.61 -20.97
N ILE A 98 17.68 4.13 -20.11
CA ILE A 98 17.83 5.57 -19.89
C ILE A 98 18.36 6.21 -21.19
N PRO A 99 17.72 7.31 -21.68
CA PRO A 99 18.21 8.01 -22.85
C PRO A 99 19.67 8.43 -22.69
N PRO A 100 20.58 8.10 -23.65
CA PRO A 100 22.01 8.42 -23.53
C PRO A 100 22.29 9.91 -23.31
N ALA A 101 21.46 10.79 -23.86
CA ALA A 101 21.56 12.24 -23.66
C ALA A 101 21.38 12.66 -22.20
N ALA A 102 20.55 11.94 -21.43
CA ALA A 102 20.34 12.22 -20.01
C ALA A 102 21.59 11.88 -19.18
N LEU A 103 22.31 10.83 -19.55
CA LEU A 103 23.55 10.40 -18.89
C LEU A 103 24.73 11.35 -19.10
N ALA A 104 24.59 12.38 -19.93
CA ALA A 104 25.58 13.45 -20.05
C ALA A 104 25.66 14.36 -18.82
N ASP A 105 24.58 14.42 -18.01
CA ASP A 105 24.61 15.07 -16.70
C ASP A 105 25.27 14.12 -15.68
N ALA A 106 26.44 14.50 -15.17
CA ALA A 106 27.23 13.64 -14.28
C ALA A 106 26.53 13.36 -12.94
N ASN A 107 25.74 14.31 -12.43
CA ASN A 107 24.97 14.10 -11.20
C ASN A 107 23.85 13.11 -11.44
N PHE A 108 23.12 13.25 -12.54
CA PHE A 108 22.09 12.27 -12.90
C PHE A 108 22.68 10.89 -13.17
N ALA A 109 23.81 10.81 -13.90
CA ALA A 109 24.48 9.53 -14.17
C ALA A 109 24.89 8.80 -12.87
N ALA A 110 25.44 9.53 -11.89
CA ALA A 110 25.79 8.95 -10.60
C ALA A 110 24.54 8.51 -9.81
N LEU A 111 23.50 9.34 -9.81
CA LEU A 111 22.25 9.07 -9.14
C LEU A 111 21.56 7.81 -9.67
N ILE A 112 21.43 7.69 -10.99
CA ILE A 112 20.75 6.55 -11.60
C ILE A 112 21.57 5.26 -11.50
N ALA A 113 22.89 5.34 -11.63
CA ALA A 113 23.77 4.19 -11.44
C ALA A 113 23.69 3.63 -10.00
N GLU A 114 23.44 4.47 -9.01
CA GLU A 114 23.16 4.02 -7.66
C GLU A 114 21.77 3.41 -7.54
N ALA A 115 20.76 4.08 -8.09
CA ALA A 115 19.35 3.65 -7.99
C ALA A 115 19.13 2.26 -8.61
N GLU A 116 19.73 1.99 -9.75
CA GLU A 116 19.58 0.73 -10.50
C GLU A 116 20.11 -0.50 -9.77
N LYS A 117 21.03 -0.33 -8.82
CA LYS A 117 21.53 -1.45 -7.99
C LYS A 117 20.42 -2.12 -7.16
N TYR A 118 19.34 -1.42 -6.93
CA TYR A 118 18.24 -1.86 -6.07
C TYR A 118 16.97 -2.26 -6.83
N LEU A 119 17.01 -2.27 -8.17
CA LEU A 119 15.88 -2.72 -8.98
C LEU A 119 15.42 -4.11 -8.54
N GLY A 120 14.09 -4.24 -8.35
CA GLY A 120 13.46 -5.47 -7.87
C GLY A 120 13.48 -5.65 -6.34
N TYR A 121 14.12 -4.78 -5.57
CA TYR A 121 14.03 -4.82 -4.10
C TYR A 121 12.57 -4.60 -3.66
N PRO A 122 12.04 -5.41 -2.72
CA PRO A 122 10.65 -5.30 -2.33
C PRO A 122 10.35 -4.01 -1.57
N TYR A 123 9.11 -3.54 -1.64
CA TYR A 123 8.68 -2.42 -0.81
C TYR A 123 8.52 -2.87 0.65
N VAL A 124 9.12 -2.13 1.57
CA VAL A 124 8.98 -2.31 3.02
C VAL A 124 8.67 -0.97 3.66
N TRP A 125 7.53 -0.85 4.30
CA TRP A 125 7.12 0.37 4.99
C TRP A 125 8.14 0.78 6.06
N GLY A 126 8.64 2.02 5.97
CA GLY A 126 9.70 2.54 6.85
C GLY A 126 11.10 2.05 6.50
N GLY A 127 11.25 1.14 5.54
CA GLY A 127 12.55 0.66 5.06
C GLY A 127 13.40 1.77 4.47
N SER A 128 14.70 1.74 4.71
CA SER A 128 15.59 2.85 4.38
C SER A 128 17.02 2.44 4.02
N ASN A 129 17.28 1.14 3.90
CA ASN A 129 18.61 0.60 3.56
C ASN A 129 18.47 -0.78 2.88
N PRO A 130 19.50 -1.24 2.15
CA PRO A 130 19.42 -2.50 1.40
C PRO A 130 19.19 -3.75 2.26
N SER A 131 19.56 -3.74 3.54
CA SER A 131 19.40 -4.93 4.40
C SER A 131 17.94 -5.15 4.83
N GLU A 132 17.15 -4.10 4.87
CA GLU A 132 15.74 -4.12 5.24
C GLU A 132 14.81 -3.81 4.05
N SER A 133 15.39 -3.41 2.90
CA SER A 133 14.72 -2.86 1.75
C SER A 133 14.20 -1.42 2.00
N PHE A 134 13.28 -0.92 1.19
CA PHE A 134 12.95 0.49 1.10
C PHE A 134 11.45 0.75 1.11
N ASP A 135 11.05 1.88 1.68
CA ASP A 135 9.85 2.61 1.25
C ASP A 135 10.19 3.63 0.16
N CYS A 136 9.21 4.39 -0.34
CA CYS A 136 9.43 5.36 -1.41
C CYS A 136 10.45 6.43 -1.04
N SER A 137 10.36 6.99 0.14
CA SER A 137 11.24 8.04 0.64
C SER A 137 12.60 7.49 1.10
N GLY A 138 12.60 6.30 1.70
CA GLY A 138 13.84 5.62 2.09
C GLY A 138 14.72 5.30 0.89
N PHE A 139 14.12 4.84 -0.21
CA PHE A 139 14.82 4.62 -1.47
C PHE A 139 15.47 5.90 -2.00
N VAL A 140 14.68 6.98 -2.14
CA VAL A 140 15.20 8.24 -2.67
C VAL A 140 16.28 8.84 -1.78
N CYS A 141 16.08 8.84 -0.44
CA CYS A 141 17.11 9.31 0.50
C CYS A 141 18.39 8.49 0.39
N TRP A 142 18.28 7.17 0.38
CA TRP A 142 19.42 6.27 0.27
C TRP A 142 20.22 6.52 -1.01
N VAL A 143 19.52 6.58 -2.14
CA VAL A 143 20.16 6.77 -3.46
C VAL A 143 20.88 8.13 -3.54
N LEU A 144 20.26 9.21 -3.04
CA LEU A 144 20.86 10.53 -3.00
C LEU A 144 22.13 10.55 -2.13
N ASP A 145 22.07 9.95 -0.94
CA ASP A 145 23.20 9.91 -0.01
C ASP A 145 24.35 9.03 -0.55
N GLN A 146 24.03 7.85 -1.09
CA GLN A 146 25.05 6.90 -1.56
C GLN A 146 25.68 7.30 -2.89
N SER A 147 24.94 7.96 -3.78
CA SER A 147 25.50 8.52 -5.00
C SER A 147 26.44 9.71 -4.75
N GLY A 148 26.36 10.30 -3.56
CA GLY A 148 27.11 11.52 -3.20
C GLY A 148 26.59 12.78 -3.90
N VAL A 149 25.49 12.70 -4.63
CA VAL A 149 24.92 13.83 -5.37
C VAL A 149 24.32 14.87 -4.43
N TYR A 150 23.64 14.41 -3.37
CA TYR A 150 23.08 15.28 -2.35
C TYR A 150 22.91 14.53 -1.03
N LEU A 151 23.45 15.08 0.06
CA LEU A 151 23.31 14.52 1.40
C LEU A 151 22.01 14.98 2.05
N ILE A 152 20.94 14.23 1.83
CA ILE A 152 19.60 14.59 2.30
C ILE A 152 19.29 14.04 3.69
N GLY A 153 19.91 12.93 4.07
CA GLY A 153 19.58 12.17 5.27
C GLY A 153 18.19 11.51 5.23
N ARG A 154 17.89 10.64 6.17
CA ARG A 154 16.59 9.95 6.21
C ARG A 154 15.44 10.89 6.58
N THR A 155 14.50 11.05 5.66
CA THR A 155 13.27 11.81 5.90
C THR A 155 12.10 11.16 5.10
N ASN A 156 10.85 11.62 5.31
CA ASN A 156 9.71 11.16 4.53
C ASN A 156 9.56 11.98 3.22
N ALA A 157 8.59 11.60 2.37
CA ALA A 157 8.37 12.27 1.09
C ALA A 157 8.11 13.78 1.23
N GLN A 158 7.36 14.21 2.24
CA GLN A 158 7.14 15.62 2.53
C GLN A 158 8.46 16.33 2.95
N GLY A 159 9.30 15.66 3.73
CA GLY A 159 10.59 16.22 4.15
C GLY A 159 11.58 16.33 2.99
N ILE A 160 11.52 15.44 2.00
CA ILE A 160 12.28 15.58 0.74
C ILE A 160 11.76 16.78 -0.04
N PHE A 161 10.43 16.91 -0.21
CA PHE A 161 9.83 18.04 -0.91
C PHE A 161 10.27 19.38 -0.32
N ASN A 162 10.29 19.50 1.01
CA ASN A 162 10.69 20.72 1.71
C ASN A 162 12.15 21.15 1.47
N GLN A 163 12.99 20.24 0.95
CA GLN A 163 14.39 20.50 0.60
C GLN A 163 14.59 20.79 -0.90
N THR A 164 13.53 20.75 -1.69
CA THR A 164 13.56 21.04 -3.13
C THR A 164 12.96 22.42 -3.43
N THR A 165 13.34 22.98 -4.56
CA THR A 165 12.65 24.11 -5.19
C THR A 165 11.63 23.56 -6.17
N PRO A 166 10.33 23.83 -6.01
CA PRO A 166 9.32 23.43 -6.99
C PRO A 166 9.62 24.03 -8.38
N ILE A 167 9.45 23.21 -9.42
CA ILE A 167 9.68 23.61 -10.81
C ILE A 167 8.47 23.30 -11.68
N ALA A 168 8.30 24.01 -12.77
CA ALA A 168 7.23 23.75 -13.73
C ALA A 168 7.45 22.39 -14.40
N PRO A 169 6.39 21.61 -14.71
CA PRO A 169 6.52 20.32 -15.39
C PRO A 169 7.26 20.40 -16.74
N SER A 170 7.15 21.53 -17.44
CA SER A 170 7.85 21.79 -18.71
C SER A 170 9.38 22.00 -18.54
N GLU A 171 9.83 22.25 -17.33
CA GLU A 171 11.25 22.47 -16.98
C GLU A 171 11.88 21.24 -16.31
N ALA A 172 11.07 20.19 -16.11
CA ALA A 172 11.56 18.96 -15.47
C ALA A 172 12.59 18.25 -16.35
N LYS A 173 13.69 17.85 -15.74
CA LYS A 173 14.78 17.12 -16.38
C LYS A 173 15.14 15.86 -15.58
N PRO A 174 15.78 14.86 -16.19
CA PRO A 174 16.30 13.71 -15.47
C PRO A 174 17.13 14.12 -14.24
N GLY A 175 16.85 13.46 -13.11
CA GLY A 175 17.44 13.78 -11.80
C GLY A 175 16.57 14.69 -10.92
N ASP A 176 15.55 15.35 -11.45
CA ASP A 176 14.57 16.05 -10.64
C ASP A 176 13.72 15.04 -9.83
N ILE A 177 13.25 15.47 -8.68
CA ILE A 177 12.42 14.64 -7.81
C ILE A 177 10.95 14.89 -8.16
N ILE A 178 10.18 13.80 -8.30
CA ILE A 178 8.74 13.88 -8.56
C ILE A 178 7.96 13.47 -7.31
N PHE A 179 6.90 14.21 -7.04
CA PHE A 179 6.07 14.07 -5.85
C PHE A 179 4.61 13.83 -6.19
N PHE A 180 3.97 13.01 -5.36
CA PHE A 180 2.56 12.66 -5.51
C PHE A 180 1.81 12.85 -4.19
N THR A 181 0.49 13.07 -4.30
CA THR A 181 -0.43 13.30 -3.18
C THR A 181 -1.51 12.23 -3.13
N GLY A 182 -2.07 11.97 -1.94
CA GLY A 182 -3.23 11.09 -1.77
C GLY A 182 -2.99 9.61 -2.15
N THR A 183 -1.74 9.15 -2.20
CA THR A 183 -1.43 7.74 -2.46
C THR A 183 -1.66 6.87 -1.21
N TYR A 184 -1.63 7.46 -0.03
CA TYR A 184 -2.07 6.92 1.26
C TYR A 184 -2.44 8.08 2.20
N ASP A 185 -3.02 7.78 3.35
CA ASP A 185 -3.36 8.77 4.38
C ASP A 185 -2.08 9.26 5.08
N SER A 186 -1.54 10.36 4.61
CA SER A 186 -0.31 10.99 5.09
C SER A 186 -0.59 12.26 5.88
N SER A 187 0.31 12.62 6.81
CA SER A 187 0.19 13.84 7.63
C SER A 187 0.43 15.15 6.86
N GLY A 188 0.89 15.08 5.62
CA GLY A 188 1.15 16.23 4.75
C GLY A 188 0.58 16.01 3.34
N PRO A 189 0.61 17.02 2.47
CA PRO A 189 0.10 16.91 1.11
C PRO A 189 0.91 15.92 0.25
N VAL A 190 2.21 15.74 0.53
CA VAL A 190 3.05 14.81 -0.24
C VAL A 190 3.05 13.44 0.43
N SER A 191 2.59 12.43 -0.30
CA SER A 191 2.47 11.05 0.18
C SER A 191 3.40 10.06 -0.53
N HIS A 192 3.94 10.39 -1.71
CA HIS A 192 4.84 9.51 -2.44
C HIS A 192 5.88 10.31 -3.21
N VAL A 193 7.02 9.65 -3.52
CA VAL A 193 8.16 10.28 -4.17
C VAL A 193 8.88 9.29 -5.08
N GLY A 194 9.45 9.81 -6.17
CA GLY A 194 10.33 9.10 -7.10
C GLY A 194 11.37 10.04 -7.70
N ILE A 195 12.28 9.49 -8.49
CA ILE A 195 13.29 10.21 -9.27
C ILE A 195 12.83 10.22 -10.73
N TYR A 196 12.70 11.40 -11.32
CA TYR A 196 12.37 11.54 -12.73
C TYR A 196 13.56 11.14 -13.61
N VAL A 197 13.32 10.31 -14.62
CA VAL A 197 14.37 9.81 -15.50
C VAL A 197 14.21 10.24 -16.97
N GLY A 198 13.24 11.10 -17.26
CA GLY A 198 12.91 11.53 -18.62
C GLY A 198 11.76 10.74 -19.24
N ASP A 199 11.26 11.17 -20.39
CA ASP A 199 10.25 10.48 -21.22
C ASP A 199 8.99 10.01 -20.47
N ASN A 200 8.50 10.82 -19.53
CA ASN A 200 7.42 10.49 -18.61
C ASN A 200 7.67 9.23 -17.75
N MET A 201 8.93 8.92 -17.49
CA MET A 201 9.33 7.81 -16.64
C MET A 201 9.93 8.30 -15.33
N MET A 202 9.73 7.52 -14.29
CA MET A 202 10.39 7.68 -12.99
C MET A 202 10.94 6.33 -12.51
N ILE A 203 11.95 6.38 -11.64
CA ILE A 203 12.34 5.24 -10.80
C ILE A 203 11.88 5.52 -9.37
N HIS A 204 11.23 4.55 -8.75
CA HIS A 204 10.66 4.70 -7.41
C HIS A 204 10.56 3.35 -6.71
N CYS A 205 10.27 3.38 -5.42
CA CYS A 205 9.89 2.19 -4.66
C CYS A 205 8.41 2.27 -4.27
N ALA A 206 7.60 1.34 -4.77
CA ALA A 206 6.16 1.23 -4.51
C ALA A 206 5.80 -0.23 -4.16
N SER A 207 4.52 -0.59 -4.17
CA SER A 207 4.05 -1.94 -3.83
C SER A 207 4.69 -3.06 -4.69
N GLY A 208 5.10 -2.75 -5.92
CA GLY A 208 5.87 -3.65 -6.79
C GLY A 208 7.37 -3.68 -6.51
N GLY A 209 7.85 -2.94 -5.51
CA GLY A 209 9.27 -2.78 -5.20
C GLY A 209 9.90 -1.60 -5.93
N VAL A 210 11.24 -1.63 -5.99
CA VAL A 210 12.03 -0.64 -6.74
C VAL A 210 11.93 -0.95 -8.22
N GLN A 211 11.40 0.00 -8.99
CA GLN A 211 11.09 -0.21 -10.40
C GLN A 211 11.00 1.12 -11.17
N TYR A 212 11.11 1.03 -12.48
CA TYR A 212 10.68 2.09 -13.37
C TYR A 212 9.16 2.11 -13.50
N ALA A 213 8.57 3.28 -13.67
CA ALA A 213 7.14 3.43 -13.86
C ALA A 213 6.81 4.62 -14.77
N ARG A 214 5.78 4.45 -15.61
CA ARG A 214 5.21 5.53 -16.41
C ARG A 214 4.38 6.47 -15.55
N MET A 215 4.65 7.77 -15.64
CA MET A 215 3.93 8.81 -14.90
C MET A 215 2.64 9.24 -15.59
N ASP A 216 2.49 8.98 -16.89
CA ASP A 216 1.32 9.33 -17.70
C ASP A 216 0.15 8.34 -17.59
N THR A 217 0.23 7.39 -16.67
CA THR A 217 -0.91 6.52 -16.34
C THR A 217 -2.00 7.31 -15.61
N LYS A 218 -3.25 6.84 -15.70
CA LYS A 218 -4.38 7.49 -15.02
C LYS A 218 -4.14 7.68 -13.52
N TYR A 219 -3.54 6.67 -12.88
CA TYR A 219 -3.24 6.74 -11.44
C TYR A 219 -2.25 7.86 -11.13
N TRP A 220 -1.07 7.84 -11.73
CA TRP A 220 -0.02 8.81 -11.43
C TRP A 220 -0.39 10.24 -11.84
N THR A 221 -1.12 10.41 -12.96
CA THR A 221 -1.65 11.73 -13.35
C THR A 221 -2.66 12.31 -12.35
N GLN A 222 -3.53 11.48 -11.77
CA GLN A 222 -4.49 11.91 -10.75
C GLN A 222 -3.85 12.27 -9.41
N HIS A 223 -2.71 11.65 -9.10
CA HIS A 223 -1.99 11.85 -7.86
C HIS A 223 -0.78 12.78 -7.99
N PHE A 224 -0.48 13.28 -9.18
CA PHE A 224 0.63 14.20 -9.40
C PHE A 224 0.50 15.44 -8.50
N TYR A 225 1.59 15.77 -7.80
CA TYR A 225 1.65 16.95 -6.94
C TYR A 225 2.60 18.01 -7.50
N ALA A 226 3.88 17.68 -7.69
CA ALA A 226 4.89 18.61 -8.17
C ALA A 226 6.17 17.92 -8.64
N PHE A 227 6.95 18.62 -9.43
CA PHE A 227 8.38 18.38 -9.54
C PHE A 227 9.14 19.30 -8.58
N GLY A 228 10.27 18.83 -8.09
CA GLY A 228 11.18 19.64 -7.27
C GLY A 228 12.64 19.37 -7.62
N ARG A 229 13.43 20.42 -7.64
CA ARG A 229 14.87 20.36 -7.92
C ARG A 229 15.66 20.59 -6.65
N LEU A 230 16.62 19.69 -6.39
CA LEU A 230 17.58 19.84 -5.32
C LEU A 230 18.63 20.91 -5.69
N PRO A 231 19.18 21.64 -4.70
CA PRO A 231 20.22 22.63 -4.93
C PRO A 231 21.60 21.93 -5.09
N LEU A 232 21.83 21.39 -6.28
CA LEU A 232 23.05 20.67 -6.65
C LEU A 232 24.14 21.61 -7.11
#